data_f492bf72dced7ba6f63c6403f9dbcf0d
#
_entry.id   f492bf72dced7ba6f63c6403f9dbcf0d
#
_cell.length_a   1.000
_cell.length_b   1.000
_cell.length_c   1.000
_cell.angle_alpha   90.00
_cell.angle_beta   90.00
_cell.angle_gamma   90.00
#
_symmetry.space_group_name_H-M   'P 1'
#
loop_
_entity.id
_entity.type
_entity.pdbx_description
1 polymer ?
#
loop_
_entity_poly.entity_id
_entity_poly.type
_entity_poly.pdbx_seq_one_letter_code
_entity_poly.pdbx_strand_id
1 'polypeptide(L)'
;MNKQNFTLDEIERQLEALEQEDRSFFSLFAGFLKTMLQIALLPVLVYLIFAFFLGIAQIQQDSMAPNFAEGDFVIFNRIEENYSFGDVIIVQSVDEQTLTAKRIIAIPGDTIEITADLQILVNGTKIRETWQSTGKLSQGVAALKLKLDEGEYFVLNDNRDNTNDSRSKNYGNIEQEDILGIVVYRFKMSK
;
A
#
# COMPACT_ATOMS: atom_id res chain seq x y z
N MET A 1 57.63 -45.02 33.39
CA MET A 1 57.12 -43.68 33.17
C MET A 1 58.08 -42.96 32.23
N ASN A 2 57.69 -42.90 30.94
CA ASN A 2 58.53 -42.33 29.91
C ASN A 2 58.29 -40.80 29.90
N LYS A 3 59.17 -39.99 30.45
CA LYS A 3 59.16 -38.52 30.29
C LYS A 3 59.64 -38.21 28.88
N GLN A 4 58.78 -37.91 27.97
CA GLN A 4 59.12 -37.33 26.69
C GLN A 4 59.69 -35.92 26.98
N ASN A 5 61.02 -35.76 26.86
CA ASN A 5 61.67 -34.47 26.90
C ASN A 5 61.41 -33.81 25.54
N PHE A 6 60.41 -32.97 25.48
CA PHE A 6 60.22 -32.08 24.31
C PHE A 6 61.32 -31.07 24.22
N THR A 7 61.96 -30.93 23.07
CA THR A 7 62.91 -29.89 22.82
C THR A 7 62.12 -28.55 22.62
N LEU A 8 62.76 -27.42 22.98
CA LEU A 8 62.15 -26.10 22.83
C LEU A 8 61.63 -25.86 21.40
N ASP A 9 62.41 -26.32 20.41
CA ASP A 9 62.06 -26.21 18.99
C ASP A 9 60.78 -27.00 18.61
N GLU A 10 60.53 -28.12 19.29
CA GLU A 10 59.30 -28.93 19.08
C GLU A 10 58.06 -28.25 19.69
N ILE A 11 58.24 -27.60 20.84
CA ILE A 11 57.16 -26.81 21.49
C ILE A 11 56.80 -25.61 20.65
N GLU A 12 57.80 -24.87 20.14
CA GLU A 12 57.58 -23.73 19.26
C GLU A 12 56.81 -24.11 17.97
N ARG A 13 57.20 -25.21 17.32
CA ARG A 13 56.51 -25.73 16.14
C ARG A 13 55.06 -26.13 16.43
N GLN A 14 54.79 -26.71 17.59
CA GLN A 14 53.40 -27.05 17.97
C GLN A 14 52.58 -25.81 18.26
N LEU A 15 53.15 -24.78 18.88
CA LEU A 15 52.50 -23.50 19.11
C LEU A 15 52.16 -22.79 17.79
N GLU A 16 53.15 -22.71 16.86
CA GLU A 16 52.91 -22.14 15.54
C GLU A 16 51.85 -22.88 14.76
N ALA A 17 51.82 -24.23 14.83
CA ALA A 17 50.80 -25.03 14.17
C ALA A 17 49.42 -24.78 14.76
N LEU A 18 49.25 -24.64 16.07
CA LEU A 18 48.00 -24.33 16.74
C LEU A 18 47.54 -22.90 16.40
N GLU A 19 48.44 -21.91 16.39
CA GLU A 19 48.11 -20.52 15.97
C GLU A 19 47.68 -20.47 14.50
N GLN A 20 48.29 -21.26 13.64
CA GLN A 20 47.95 -21.33 12.23
C GLN A 20 46.58 -22.00 12.01
N GLU A 21 46.28 -23.03 12.79
CA GLU A 21 44.98 -23.71 12.76
C GLU A 21 43.83 -22.76 13.24
N ASP A 22 44.07 -22.06 14.34
CA ASP A 22 43.13 -21.04 14.86
C ASP A 22 42.89 -19.92 13.85
N ARG A 23 43.94 -19.37 13.24
CA ARG A 23 43.81 -18.35 12.20
C ARG A 23 43.03 -18.85 10.98
N SER A 24 43.25 -20.08 10.58
CA SER A 24 42.51 -20.70 9.48
C SER A 24 41.05 -20.87 9.82
N PHE A 25 40.72 -21.37 11.02
CA PHE A 25 39.34 -21.50 11.48
C PHE A 25 38.63 -20.15 11.55
N PHE A 26 39.26 -19.13 12.14
CA PHE A 26 38.68 -17.77 12.19
C PHE A 26 38.44 -17.17 10.81
N SER A 27 39.36 -17.39 9.86
CA SER A 27 39.20 -16.90 8.49
C SER A 27 38.04 -17.57 7.75
N LEU A 28 37.90 -18.90 7.91
CA LEU A 28 36.77 -19.65 7.34
C LEU A 28 35.44 -19.24 7.97
N PHE A 29 35.43 -19.08 9.30
CA PHE A 29 34.24 -18.64 10.02
C PHE A 29 33.83 -17.22 9.63
N ALA A 30 34.80 -16.29 9.52
CA ALA A 30 34.53 -14.93 9.05
C ALA A 30 34.01 -14.92 7.61
N GLY A 31 34.58 -15.76 6.73
CA GLY A 31 34.11 -15.94 5.36
C GLY A 31 32.67 -16.47 5.31
N PHE A 32 32.36 -17.48 6.10
CA PHE A 32 31.02 -18.02 6.23
C PHE A 32 30.02 -16.97 6.74
N LEU A 33 30.37 -16.25 7.81
CA LEU A 33 29.52 -15.21 8.37
C LEU A 33 29.27 -14.08 7.35
N LYS A 34 30.30 -13.65 6.61
CA LYS A 34 30.18 -12.67 5.54
C LYS A 34 29.21 -13.14 4.44
N THR A 35 29.33 -14.41 4.02
CA THR A 35 28.44 -14.97 3.01
C THR A 35 26.99 -15.06 3.52
N MET A 36 26.78 -15.50 4.76
CA MET A 36 25.46 -15.53 5.39
C MET A 36 24.85 -14.14 5.47
N LEU A 37 25.63 -13.14 5.85
CA LEU A 37 25.17 -11.75 5.90
C LEU A 37 24.80 -11.21 4.52
N GLN A 38 25.56 -11.53 3.47
CA GLN A 38 25.26 -11.14 2.10
C GLN A 38 23.96 -11.79 1.58
N ILE A 39 23.76 -13.08 1.89
CA ILE A 39 22.52 -13.80 1.53
C ILE A 39 21.32 -13.21 2.26
N ALA A 40 21.47 -12.83 3.54
CA ALA A 40 20.39 -12.23 4.32
C ALA A 40 20.08 -10.77 3.89
N LEU A 41 21.08 -10.03 3.41
CA LEU A 41 20.92 -8.62 3.02
C LEU A 41 20.00 -8.45 1.81
N LEU A 42 20.10 -9.34 0.82
CA LEU A 42 19.31 -9.24 -0.42
C LEU A 42 17.79 -9.28 -0.18
N PRO A 43 17.23 -10.28 0.54
CA PRO A 43 15.79 -10.29 0.82
C PRO A 43 15.34 -9.11 1.68
N VAL A 44 16.19 -8.63 2.60
CA VAL A 44 15.88 -7.42 3.39
C VAL A 44 15.78 -6.20 2.49
N LEU A 45 16.72 -6.04 1.57
CA LEU A 45 16.71 -4.92 0.60
C LEU A 45 15.46 -4.98 -0.29
N VAL A 46 15.13 -6.17 -0.81
CA VAL A 46 13.93 -6.40 -1.62
C VAL A 46 12.67 -6.05 -0.80
N TYR A 47 12.59 -6.53 0.45
CA TYR A 47 11.47 -6.21 1.34
C TYR A 47 11.34 -4.69 1.56
N LEU A 48 12.44 -3.98 1.83
CA LEU A 48 12.43 -2.54 2.04
C LEU A 48 11.96 -1.78 0.77
N ILE A 49 12.41 -2.23 -0.41
CA ILE A 49 11.95 -1.66 -1.68
C ILE A 49 10.44 -1.85 -1.80
N PHE A 50 9.92 -3.07 -1.66
CA PHE A 50 8.47 -3.33 -1.75
C PHE A 50 7.68 -2.56 -0.68
N ALA A 51 8.15 -2.50 0.55
CA ALA A 51 7.49 -1.76 1.64
C ALA A 51 7.45 -0.25 1.39
N PHE A 52 8.43 0.29 0.67
CA PHE A 52 8.45 1.69 0.28
C PHE A 52 7.43 1.99 -0.85
N PHE A 53 7.39 1.14 -1.87
CA PHE A 53 6.57 1.35 -3.07
C PHE A 53 5.11 0.93 -2.88
N LEU A 54 4.84 -0.09 -2.07
CA LEU A 54 3.53 -0.70 -1.93
C LEU A 54 3.03 -0.59 -0.49
N GLY A 55 1.73 -0.35 -0.37
CA GLY A 55 1.00 -0.45 0.88
C GLY A 55 0.04 -1.64 0.85
N ILE A 56 -0.34 -2.10 2.02
CA ILE A 56 -1.38 -3.12 2.20
C ILE A 56 -2.43 -2.55 3.14
N ALA A 57 -3.69 -2.67 2.76
CA ALA A 57 -4.83 -2.30 3.60
C ALA A 57 -5.87 -3.40 3.61
N GLN A 58 -6.59 -3.53 4.71
CA GLN A 58 -7.76 -4.39 4.80
C GLN A 58 -9.02 -3.54 4.67
N ILE A 59 -9.96 -3.98 3.82
CA ILE A 59 -11.27 -3.35 3.68
C ILE A 59 -12.10 -3.66 4.93
N GLN A 60 -12.45 -2.63 5.68
CA GLN A 60 -13.14 -2.80 6.97
C GLN A 60 -14.66 -2.63 6.90
N GLN A 61 -15.19 -2.13 5.77
CA GLN A 61 -16.59 -1.79 5.61
C GLN A 61 -17.11 -2.21 4.23
N ASP A 62 -18.43 -2.39 4.11
CA ASP A 62 -19.11 -2.72 2.85
C ASP A 62 -19.26 -1.52 1.90
N SER A 63 -18.58 -0.41 2.15
CA SER A 63 -18.72 0.82 1.37
C SER A 63 -18.37 0.65 -0.11
N MET A 64 -17.50 -0.29 -0.43
CA MET A 64 -17.05 -0.59 -1.79
C MET A 64 -17.63 -1.90 -2.35
N ALA A 65 -18.66 -2.46 -1.70
CA ALA A 65 -19.38 -3.63 -2.23
C ALA A 65 -20.11 -3.26 -3.54
N PRO A 66 -20.17 -4.19 -4.51
CA PRO A 66 -19.72 -5.58 -4.48
C PRO A 66 -18.27 -5.76 -4.95
N ASN A 67 -17.61 -4.69 -5.41
CA ASN A 67 -16.26 -4.81 -5.99
C ASN A 67 -15.21 -5.16 -4.93
N PHE A 68 -15.36 -4.64 -3.72
CA PHE A 68 -14.49 -4.94 -2.57
C PHE A 68 -15.38 -5.25 -1.37
N ALA A 69 -15.21 -6.43 -0.79
CA ALA A 69 -15.98 -6.87 0.36
C ALA A 69 -15.21 -6.58 1.65
N GLU A 70 -15.95 -6.45 2.74
CA GLU A 70 -15.35 -6.41 4.08
C GLU A 70 -14.46 -7.63 4.32
N GLY A 71 -13.27 -7.40 4.84
CA GLY A 71 -12.25 -8.42 5.09
C GLY A 71 -11.28 -8.66 3.93
N ASP A 72 -11.56 -8.17 2.72
CA ASP A 72 -10.60 -8.26 1.61
C ASP A 72 -9.33 -7.48 1.93
N PHE A 73 -8.19 -8.00 1.45
CA PHE A 73 -6.93 -7.26 1.45
C PHE A 73 -6.66 -6.65 0.09
N VAL A 74 -6.16 -5.43 0.09
CA VAL A 74 -5.74 -4.72 -1.12
C VAL A 74 -4.28 -4.32 -1.02
N ILE A 75 -3.59 -4.40 -2.17
CA ILE A 75 -2.27 -3.80 -2.34
C ILE A 75 -2.48 -2.51 -3.10
N PHE A 76 -1.86 -1.44 -2.63
CA PHE A 76 -1.92 -0.14 -3.28
C PHE A 76 -0.52 0.42 -3.55
N ASN A 77 -0.37 1.11 -4.69
CA ASN A 77 0.85 1.81 -5.10
C ASN A 77 0.88 3.19 -4.45
N ARG A 78 1.93 3.47 -3.66
CA ARG A 78 2.11 4.72 -2.91
C ARG A 78 2.76 5.85 -3.71
N ILE A 79 3.33 5.55 -4.87
CA ILE A 79 4.16 6.50 -5.62
C ILE A 79 3.38 7.12 -6.77
N GLU A 80 2.29 6.47 -7.17
CA GLU A 80 1.46 6.99 -8.24
C GLU A 80 0.72 8.24 -7.75
N GLU A 81 0.95 9.35 -8.43
CA GLU A 81 0.32 10.63 -8.15
C GLU A 81 -0.65 11.06 -9.27
N ASN A 82 -0.71 10.29 -10.36
CA ASN A 82 -1.61 10.56 -11.49
C ASN A 82 -2.90 9.75 -11.33
N TYR A 83 -3.82 10.27 -10.57
CA TYR A 83 -5.11 9.63 -10.33
C TYR A 83 -6.10 9.96 -11.44
N SER A 84 -6.84 8.95 -11.89
CA SER A 84 -7.78 9.04 -13.02
C SER A 84 -9.20 8.62 -12.63
N PHE A 85 -10.16 8.99 -13.46
CA PHE A 85 -11.54 8.52 -13.36
C PHE A 85 -11.62 6.98 -13.29
N GLY A 86 -12.31 6.48 -12.29
CA GLY A 86 -12.52 5.05 -12.07
C GLY A 86 -11.48 4.39 -11.16
N ASP A 87 -10.36 5.03 -10.86
CA ASP A 87 -9.38 4.49 -9.94
C ASP A 87 -9.96 4.31 -8.54
N VAL A 88 -9.52 3.25 -7.88
CA VAL A 88 -9.82 3.03 -6.46
C VAL A 88 -8.61 3.44 -5.66
N ILE A 89 -8.80 4.39 -4.78
CA ILE A 89 -7.76 4.96 -3.92
C ILE A 89 -7.96 4.54 -2.48
N ILE A 90 -6.87 4.49 -1.74
CA ILE A 90 -6.88 4.36 -0.28
C ILE A 90 -6.66 5.75 0.31
N VAL A 91 -7.57 6.14 1.19
CA VAL A 91 -7.50 7.39 1.94
C VAL A 91 -7.58 7.13 3.42
N GLN A 92 -6.97 8.01 4.21
CA GLN A 92 -7.11 7.97 5.66
C GLN A 92 -8.36 8.74 6.06
N SER A 93 -9.26 8.10 6.80
CA SER A 93 -10.42 8.79 7.36
C SER A 93 -9.98 9.74 8.47
N VAL A 94 -10.43 10.99 8.38
CA VAL A 94 -10.08 12.03 9.38
C VAL A 94 -10.61 11.69 10.76
N ASP A 95 -11.81 11.08 10.84
CA ASP A 95 -12.49 10.80 12.09
C ASP A 95 -12.15 9.45 12.72
N GLU A 96 -11.74 8.46 11.92
CA GLU A 96 -11.66 7.07 12.37
C GLU A 96 -10.22 6.54 12.49
N GLN A 97 -9.21 7.29 12.06
CA GLN A 97 -7.83 6.79 11.91
C GLN A 97 -7.74 5.48 11.11
N THR A 98 -8.78 5.14 10.35
CA THR A 98 -8.91 3.93 9.57
C THR A 98 -8.64 4.22 8.10
N LEU A 99 -8.09 3.22 7.41
CA LEU A 99 -7.91 3.28 5.97
C LEU A 99 -9.21 2.90 5.28
N THR A 100 -9.68 3.76 4.38
CA THR A 100 -10.90 3.50 3.59
C THR A 100 -10.59 3.52 2.09
N ALA A 101 -11.29 2.67 1.34
CA ALA A 101 -11.22 2.68 -0.11
C ALA A 101 -12.34 3.56 -0.67
N LYS A 102 -12.03 4.34 -1.70
CA LYS A 102 -12.98 5.21 -2.41
C LYS A 102 -12.70 5.15 -3.91
N ARG A 103 -13.71 5.43 -4.73
CA ARG A 103 -13.56 5.49 -6.18
C ARG A 103 -13.59 6.91 -6.69
N ILE A 104 -12.63 7.29 -7.49
CA ILE A 104 -12.54 8.61 -8.12
C ILE A 104 -13.61 8.71 -9.23
N ILE A 105 -14.41 9.76 -9.14
CA ILE A 105 -15.47 10.07 -10.12
C ILE A 105 -15.15 11.32 -10.91
N ALA A 106 -14.48 12.30 -10.29
CA ALA A 106 -14.01 13.49 -10.98
C ALA A 106 -12.64 13.88 -10.41
N ILE A 107 -11.81 14.49 -11.26
CA ILE A 107 -10.43 14.86 -10.99
C ILE A 107 -10.28 16.39 -10.91
N PRO A 108 -9.17 16.95 -10.45
CA PRO A 108 -8.94 18.39 -10.37
C PRO A 108 -9.28 19.12 -11.66
N GLY A 109 -10.01 20.24 -11.53
CA GLY A 109 -10.46 21.05 -12.64
C GLY A 109 -11.76 20.59 -13.30
N ASP A 110 -12.25 19.38 -13.01
CA ASP A 110 -13.54 18.92 -13.49
C ASP A 110 -14.71 19.66 -12.81
N THR A 111 -15.85 19.64 -13.49
CA THR A 111 -17.13 20.06 -12.92
C THR A 111 -18.04 18.84 -12.81
N ILE A 112 -18.47 18.51 -11.60
CA ILE A 112 -19.37 17.39 -11.33
C ILE A 112 -20.78 17.86 -11.00
N GLU A 113 -21.79 17.11 -11.46
CA GLU A 113 -23.19 17.29 -11.14
C GLU A 113 -23.88 15.93 -11.05
N ILE A 114 -24.71 15.72 -10.03
CA ILE A 114 -25.63 14.60 -9.96
C ILE A 114 -27.04 15.13 -10.17
N THR A 115 -27.60 14.84 -11.33
CA THR A 115 -28.92 15.38 -11.76
C THR A 115 -30.08 14.87 -10.90
N ALA A 116 -31.26 15.49 -11.04
CA ALA A 116 -32.50 15.01 -10.40
C ALA A 116 -32.86 13.57 -10.82
N ASP A 117 -32.49 13.17 -12.05
CA ASP A 117 -32.66 11.81 -12.57
C ASP A 117 -31.54 10.85 -12.10
N LEU A 118 -30.73 11.29 -11.13
CA LEU A 118 -29.63 10.52 -10.55
C LEU A 118 -28.59 10.07 -11.58
N GLN A 119 -28.33 10.90 -12.59
CA GLN A 119 -27.23 10.70 -13.54
C GLN A 119 -26.02 11.51 -13.08
N ILE A 120 -24.85 10.93 -13.17
CA ILE A 120 -23.59 11.60 -12.85
C ILE A 120 -23.07 12.22 -14.15
N LEU A 121 -22.89 13.54 -14.13
CA LEU A 121 -22.30 14.31 -15.22
C LEU A 121 -20.93 14.83 -14.78
N VAL A 122 -19.93 14.62 -15.60
CA VAL A 122 -18.61 15.24 -15.46
C VAL A 122 -18.38 16.13 -16.69
N ASN A 123 -18.11 17.39 -16.46
CA ASN A 123 -17.99 18.41 -17.52
C ASN A 123 -19.22 18.47 -18.46
N GLY A 124 -20.41 18.24 -17.89
CA GLY A 124 -21.66 18.19 -18.61
C GLY A 124 -21.94 16.93 -19.42
N THR A 125 -21.02 15.97 -19.39
CA THR A 125 -21.15 14.69 -20.09
C THR A 125 -21.50 13.58 -19.11
N LYS A 126 -22.53 12.77 -19.43
CA LYS A 126 -22.87 11.61 -18.61
C LYS A 126 -21.73 10.60 -18.62
N ILE A 127 -21.23 10.26 -17.44
CA ILE A 127 -20.21 9.21 -17.30
C ILE A 127 -20.82 7.83 -17.48
N ARG A 128 -19.99 6.88 -17.92
CA ARG A 128 -20.32 5.45 -17.95
C ARG A 128 -19.43 4.72 -16.95
N GLU A 129 -20.05 4.23 -15.90
CA GLU A 129 -19.36 3.41 -14.93
C GLU A 129 -19.12 2.01 -15.53
N THR A 130 -17.87 1.56 -15.54
CA THR A 130 -17.46 0.23 -16.04
C THR A 130 -17.39 -0.82 -14.94
N TRP A 131 -17.62 -0.41 -13.70
CA TRP A 131 -17.67 -1.25 -12.51
C TRP A 131 -19.13 -1.41 -12.05
N GLN A 132 -19.36 -2.37 -11.15
CA GLN A 132 -20.68 -2.53 -10.55
C GLN A 132 -20.85 -1.54 -9.39
N SER A 133 -21.95 -0.84 -9.37
CA SER A 133 -22.40 -0.06 -8.21
C SER A 133 -23.73 -0.61 -7.71
N THR A 134 -23.95 -0.54 -6.40
CA THR A 134 -25.17 -1.01 -5.74
C THR A 134 -25.81 0.10 -4.93
N GLY A 135 -27.05 -0.14 -4.51
CA GLY A 135 -27.79 0.84 -3.71
C GLY A 135 -28.34 2.00 -4.52
N LYS A 136 -28.90 2.98 -3.82
CA LYS A 136 -29.55 4.15 -4.42
C LYS A 136 -28.61 5.36 -4.38
N LEU A 137 -28.26 5.87 -5.55
CA LEU A 137 -27.49 7.12 -5.65
C LEU A 137 -28.32 8.27 -5.06
N SER A 138 -27.66 9.17 -4.34
CA SER A 138 -28.22 10.46 -3.88
C SER A 138 -27.38 11.59 -4.44
N GLN A 139 -27.99 12.77 -4.59
CA GLN A 139 -27.31 13.91 -5.19
C GLN A 139 -26.27 14.53 -4.23
N GLY A 140 -26.61 14.64 -2.94
CA GLY A 140 -25.76 15.28 -1.96
C GLY A 140 -25.41 16.73 -2.34
N VAL A 141 -24.16 17.12 -2.08
CA VAL A 141 -23.66 18.48 -2.46
C VAL A 141 -23.54 18.66 -3.98
N ALA A 142 -23.44 17.58 -4.73
CA ALA A 142 -23.36 17.61 -6.20
C ALA A 142 -24.74 17.77 -6.89
N ALA A 143 -25.82 18.05 -6.13
CA ALA A 143 -27.10 18.51 -6.69
C ALA A 143 -26.96 19.83 -7.48
N LEU A 144 -25.98 20.63 -7.13
CA LEU A 144 -25.53 21.80 -7.88
C LEU A 144 -24.21 21.47 -8.55
N LYS A 145 -23.93 22.15 -9.67
CA LYS A 145 -22.62 22.01 -10.32
C LYS A 145 -21.52 22.40 -9.36
N LEU A 146 -20.66 21.44 -9.05
CA LEU A 146 -19.50 21.63 -8.20
C LEU A 146 -18.25 21.56 -9.09
N LYS A 147 -17.47 22.63 -9.12
CA LYS A 147 -16.17 22.66 -9.78
C LYS A 147 -15.11 22.28 -8.75
N LEU A 148 -14.26 21.33 -9.11
CA LEU A 148 -13.14 20.91 -8.28
C LEU A 148 -11.96 21.87 -8.46
N ASP A 149 -11.32 22.25 -7.37
CA ASP A 149 -10.10 23.01 -7.37
C ASP A 149 -8.88 22.13 -7.70
N GLU A 150 -7.68 22.74 -7.82
CA GLU A 150 -6.44 22.01 -8.00
C GLU A 150 -6.18 21.12 -6.78
N GLY A 151 -5.87 19.85 -7.01
CA GLY A 151 -5.64 18.87 -5.95
C GLY A 151 -6.89 18.21 -5.38
N GLU A 152 -8.09 18.67 -5.72
CA GLU A 152 -9.35 18.11 -5.23
C GLU A 152 -9.89 16.97 -6.10
N TYR A 153 -10.31 15.87 -5.47
CA TYR A 153 -10.93 14.71 -6.10
C TYR A 153 -12.32 14.47 -5.52
N PHE A 154 -13.30 14.28 -6.40
CA PHE A 154 -14.63 13.85 -5.99
C PHE A 154 -14.71 12.34 -6.05
N VAL A 155 -15.01 11.74 -4.91
CA VAL A 155 -15.02 10.29 -4.75
C VAL A 155 -16.39 9.77 -4.34
N LEU A 156 -16.71 8.55 -4.77
CA LEU A 156 -17.92 7.84 -4.34
C LEU A 156 -17.58 6.46 -3.81
N ASN A 157 -18.46 5.98 -2.95
CA ASN A 157 -18.53 4.58 -2.59
C ASN A 157 -19.21 3.77 -3.72
N ASP A 158 -18.77 2.53 -3.98
CA ASP A 158 -19.45 1.64 -4.93
C ASP A 158 -20.83 1.20 -4.39
N ASN A 159 -20.94 1.04 -3.07
CA ASN A 159 -22.22 0.92 -2.39
C ASN A 159 -22.82 2.32 -2.19
N ARG A 160 -23.75 2.71 -3.06
CA ARG A 160 -24.33 4.07 -3.10
C ARG A 160 -25.25 4.39 -1.93
N ASP A 161 -25.73 3.39 -1.19
CA ASP A 161 -26.50 3.60 0.06
C ASP A 161 -25.61 4.15 1.17
N ASN A 162 -24.29 3.85 1.13
CA ASN A 162 -23.32 4.46 2.03
C ASN A 162 -22.92 5.86 1.48
N THR A 163 -23.34 6.89 2.20
CA THR A 163 -23.10 8.31 1.82
C THR A 163 -21.89 8.92 2.51
N ASN A 164 -21.02 8.11 3.13
CA ASN A 164 -19.75 8.61 3.70
C ASN A 164 -18.71 8.74 2.58
N ASP A 165 -18.95 9.71 1.67
CA ASP A 165 -18.15 10.06 0.52
C ASP A 165 -18.38 11.54 0.12
N SER A 166 -17.85 12.00 -0.99
CA SER A 166 -17.89 13.41 -1.39
C SER A 166 -19.29 13.98 -1.63
N ARG A 167 -20.35 13.16 -1.61
CA ARG A 167 -21.74 13.65 -1.60
C ARG A 167 -22.12 14.30 -0.26
N SER A 168 -21.46 13.89 0.81
CA SER A 168 -21.69 14.47 2.15
C SER A 168 -20.88 15.74 2.34
N LYS A 169 -21.53 16.80 2.77
CA LYS A 169 -20.86 18.06 3.11
C LYS A 169 -19.79 17.90 4.19
N ASN A 170 -20.01 16.96 5.12
CA ASN A 170 -19.09 16.75 6.23
C ASN A 170 -17.86 15.96 5.81
N TYR A 171 -17.98 15.11 4.77
CA TYR A 171 -16.87 14.35 4.23
C TYR A 171 -16.03 15.21 3.26
N GLY A 172 -16.70 15.92 2.35
CA GLY A 172 -16.05 16.81 1.38
C GLY A 172 -15.35 16.08 0.22
N ASN A 173 -14.64 16.86 -0.56
CA ASN A 173 -13.71 16.36 -1.56
C ASN A 173 -12.46 15.81 -0.86
N ILE A 174 -11.71 14.94 -1.56
CA ILE A 174 -10.43 14.42 -1.08
C ILE A 174 -9.31 15.28 -1.67
N GLU A 175 -8.44 15.76 -0.80
CA GLU A 175 -7.21 16.43 -1.23
C GLU A 175 -6.18 15.39 -1.68
N GLN A 176 -5.35 15.74 -2.65
CA GLN A 176 -4.32 14.85 -3.18
C GLN A 176 -3.38 14.34 -2.08
N GLU A 177 -3.08 15.16 -1.09
CA GLU A 177 -2.20 14.81 0.04
C GLU A 177 -2.81 13.77 1.00
N ASP A 178 -4.13 13.61 1.00
CA ASP A 178 -4.84 12.60 1.80
C ASP A 178 -4.89 11.23 1.10
N ILE A 179 -4.49 11.16 -0.17
CA ILE A 179 -4.47 9.92 -0.94
C ILE A 179 -3.18 9.16 -0.64
N LEU A 180 -3.32 7.98 -0.05
CA LEU A 180 -2.20 7.11 0.29
C LEU A 180 -1.71 6.26 -0.90
N GLY A 181 -2.52 6.13 -1.94
CA GLY A 181 -2.16 5.45 -3.19
C GLY A 181 -3.33 4.79 -3.90
N ILE A 182 -3.03 4.24 -5.09
CA ILE A 182 -3.99 3.55 -5.97
C ILE A 182 -3.99 2.05 -5.69
N VAL A 183 -5.19 1.46 -5.56
CA VAL A 183 -5.35 0.01 -5.44
C VAL A 183 -4.97 -0.66 -6.76
N VAL A 184 -3.94 -1.50 -6.72
CA VAL A 184 -3.44 -2.25 -7.88
C VAL A 184 -3.82 -3.72 -7.86
N TYR A 185 -4.09 -4.28 -6.69
CA TYR A 185 -4.47 -5.68 -6.55
C TYR A 185 -5.39 -5.92 -5.34
N ARG A 186 -6.30 -6.90 -5.48
CA ARG A 186 -7.23 -7.33 -4.44
C ARG A 186 -7.08 -8.82 -4.16
N PHE A 187 -6.93 -9.16 -2.90
CA PHE A 187 -7.04 -10.53 -2.40
C PHE A 187 -8.42 -10.73 -1.79
N LYS A 188 -9.26 -11.55 -2.43
CA LYS A 188 -10.56 -11.93 -1.88
C LYS A 188 -10.34 -12.89 -0.71
N MET A 189 -10.89 -12.53 0.44
CA MET A 189 -11.02 -13.48 1.54
C MET A 189 -12.28 -14.33 1.31
N SER A 190 -12.08 -15.62 1.04
CA SER A 190 -13.18 -16.57 1.00
C SER A 190 -13.75 -16.70 2.42
N LYS A 191 -15.02 -16.31 2.58
CA LYS A 191 -15.79 -16.67 3.79
C LYS A 191 -16.19 -18.13 3.72
#